data_072bb8e3eaf14d44ca152318af013493
#
_entry.id   072bb8e3eaf14d44ca152318af013493
#
_cell.length_a   1.000
_cell.length_b   1.000
_cell.length_c   1.000
_cell.angle_alpha   90.00
_cell.angle_beta   90.00
_cell.angle_gamma   90.00
#
_symmetry.space_group_name_H-M   'P 1'
#
loop_
_entity.id
_entity.type
_entity.pdbx_description
1 polymer ?
#
loop_
_entity_poly.entity_id
_entity_poly.type
_entity_poly.pdbx_seq_one_letter_code
_entity_poly.pdbx_strand_id
1 'polypeptide(L)'
;GHSDALGGSITVNSNELFEQIHEMRMLTGTSGAPMTSYLIYRSLKTADLRIKKQMKNAAALAKALEENPHVLHVNHPSLPSFPEYALATKMFRSGDEITGMLSFEMPNNPEKISAFMDQLELAHYAPTLGGVRTTLSHPLHSSHMHVPEDKLKEMGISYGLMRVSVGIE
;
A
#
# COMPACT_ATOMS: atom_id res chain seq x y z
N GLY A 1 2.70 -7.63 5.94
CA GLY A 1 2.37 -8.97 6.42
C GLY A 1 2.78 -10.09 5.51
N HIS A 2 2.55 -11.31 5.96
CA HIS A 2 2.79 -12.52 5.15
C HIS A 2 1.55 -12.96 4.37
N SER A 3 0.42 -12.26 4.51
CA SER A 3 -0.87 -12.58 3.89
C SER A 3 -1.44 -13.95 4.32
N ASP A 4 -1.12 -14.40 5.53
CA ASP A 4 -1.46 -15.72 6.08
C ASP A 4 -2.33 -15.65 7.36
N ALA A 5 -2.63 -14.43 7.86
CA ALA A 5 -3.45 -14.22 9.04
C ALA A 5 -4.25 -12.92 8.93
N LEU A 6 -5.49 -12.98 9.40
CA LEU A 6 -6.35 -11.80 9.60
C LEU A 6 -6.34 -11.41 11.07
N GLY A 7 -6.04 -10.15 11.36
CA GLY A 7 -6.02 -9.65 12.72
C GLY A 7 -6.00 -8.14 12.77
N GLY A 8 -6.33 -7.59 13.92
CA GLY A 8 -6.30 -6.17 14.18
C GLY A 8 -5.95 -5.88 15.63
N SER A 9 -5.57 -4.65 15.91
CA SER A 9 -5.33 -4.16 17.26
C SER A 9 -5.98 -2.81 17.45
N ILE A 10 -6.51 -2.58 18.65
CA ILE A 10 -7.03 -1.28 19.06
C ILE A 10 -6.17 -0.81 20.23
N THR A 11 -5.59 0.36 20.10
CA THR A 11 -4.81 1.01 21.16
C THR A 11 -5.55 2.27 21.60
N VAL A 12 -5.70 2.43 22.89
CA VAL A 12 -6.41 3.58 23.50
C VAL A 12 -5.53 4.25 24.56
N ASN A 13 -5.83 5.49 24.85
CA ASN A 13 -5.10 6.31 25.83
C ASN A 13 -5.86 6.51 27.15
N SER A 14 -6.99 5.84 27.35
CA SER A 14 -7.72 5.89 28.61
C SER A 14 -8.21 4.49 29.03
N ASN A 15 -8.23 4.26 30.37
CA ASN A 15 -8.75 3.02 30.93
C ASN A 15 -10.25 2.89 30.69
N GLU A 16 -11.00 3.97 30.71
CA GLU A 16 -12.43 3.97 30.46
C GLU A 16 -12.76 3.42 29.05
N LEU A 17 -12.08 3.92 28.02
CA LEU A 17 -12.22 3.41 26.66
C LEU A 17 -11.75 1.95 26.55
N PHE A 18 -10.68 1.59 27.26
CA PHE A 18 -10.21 0.21 27.29
C PHE A 18 -11.28 -0.74 27.80
N GLU A 19 -11.92 -0.43 28.96
CA GLU A 19 -12.95 -1.28 29.55
C GLU A 19 -14.18 -1.41 28.63
N GLN A 20 -14.65 -0.31 28.02
CA GLN A 20 -15.77 -0.33 27.08
C GLN A 20 -15.48 -1.24 25.86
N ILE A 21 -14.30 -1.10 25.27
CA ILE A 21 -13.89 -1.91 24.12
C ILE A 21 -13.67 -3.36 24.54
N HIS A 22 -13.09 -3.59 25.72
CA HIS A 22 -12.89 -4.93 26.26
C HIS A 22 -14.21 -5.66 26.48
N GLU A 23 -15.18 -5.01 27.09
CA GLU A 23 -16.53 -5.55 27.30
C GLU A 23 -17.20 -5.87 25.95
N MET A 24 -17.16 -4.94 24.98
CA MET A 24 -17.71 -5.16 23.65
C MET A 24 -17.06 -6.37 22.97
N ARG A 25 -15.73 -6.50 23.05
CA ARG A 25 -14.99 -7.66 22.53
C ARG A 25 -15.43 -8.97 23.15
N MET A 26 -15.65 -8.98 24.47
CA MET A 26 -16.12 -10.15 25.19
C MET A 26 -17.55 -10.55 24.78
N LEU A 27 -18.44 -9.56 24.65
CA LEU A 27 -19.85 -9.80 24.26
C LEU A 27 -19.98 -10.26 22.80
N THR A 28 -19.18 -9.70 21.90
CA THR A 28 -19.23 -10.02 20.45
C THR A 28 -18.37 -11.21 20.05
N GLY A 29 -17.50 -11.69 20.93
CA GLY A 29 -16.59 -12.79 20.65
C GLY A 29 -15.50 -12.44 19.61
N THR A 30 -15.23 -11.15 19.37
CA THR A 30 -14.20 -10.69 18.40
C THR A 30 -12.78 -10.81 18.92
N SER A 31 -12.44 -11.97 19.46
CA SER A 31 -11.11 -12.31 19.96
C SER A 31 -10.33 -13.12 18.93
N GLY A 32 -9.05 -12.81 18.77
CA GLY A 32 -8.17 -13.54 17.86
C GLY A 32 -8.01 -15.00 18.28
N ALA A 33 -8.10 -15.94 17.31
CA ALA A 33 -7.79 -17.33 17.55
C ALA A 33 -6.31 -17.52 17.94
N PRO A 34 -5.97 -18.53 18.77
CA PRO A 34 -4.60 -18.75 19.22
C PRO A 34 -3.60 -18.93 18.08
N MET A 35 -3.96 -19.66 17.02
CA MET A 35 -3.10 -19.85 15.84
C MET A 35 -2.87 -18.53 15.08
N THR A 36 -3.91 -17.72 14.90
CA THR A 36 -3.80 -16.37 14.29
C THR A 36 -2.87 -15.48 15.12
N SER A 37 -3.03 -15.47 16.43
CA SER A 37 -2.18 -14.70 17.35
C SER A 37 -0.72 -15.16 17.29
N TYR A 38 -0.47 -16.47 17.21
CA TYR A 38 0.86 -17.04 17.03
C TYR A 38 1.49 -16.60 15.70
N LEU A 39 0.76 -16.67 14.59
CA LEU A 39 1.26 -16.24 13.28
C LEU A 39 1.60 -14.76 13.25
N ILE A 40 0.73 -13.91 13.81
CA ILE A 40 0.98 -12.47 13.93
C ILE A 40 2.21 -12.20 14.80
N TYR A 41 2.29 -12.80 15.98
CA TYR A 41 3.45 -12.63 16.88
C TYR A 41 4.77 -13.08 16.23
N ARG A 42 4.78 -14.23 15.56
CA ARG A 42 5.92 -14.71 14.80
C ARG A 42 6.33 -13.74 13.70
N SER A 43 5.35 -13.22 12.94
CA SER A 43 5.57 -12.27 11.84
C SER A 43 6.11 -10.92 12.32
N LEU A 44 5.71 -10.46 13.49
CA LEU A 44 6.20 -9.20 14.08
C LEU A 44 7.71 -9.21 14.34
N LYS A 45 8.32 -10.36 14.62
CA LYS A 45 9.77 -10.47 14.89
C LYS A 45 10.65 -10.02 13.72
N THR A 46 10.15 -10.07 12.50
CA THR A 46 10.84 -9.63 11.29
C THR A 46 10.18 -8.42 10.60
N ALA A 47 9.19 -7.81 11.24
CA ALA A 47 8.40 -6.73 10.63
C ALA A 47 9.28 -5.52 10.25
N ASP A 48 10.15 -5.07 11.14
CA ASP A 48 11.05 -3.95 10.90
C ASP A 48 11.97 -4.19 9.68
N LEU A 49 12.56 -5.37 9.58
CA LEU A 49 13.42 -5.74 8.46
C LEU A 49 12.66 -5.71 7.13
N ARG A 50 11.46 -6.29 7.11
CA ARG A 50 10.64 -6.36 5.90
C ARG A 50 10.14 -4.98 5.48
N ILE A 51 9.62 -4.20 6.42
CA ILE A 51 9.09 -2.86 6.14
C ILE A 51 10.20 -1.94 5.61
N LYS A 52 11.39 -1.95 6.22
CA LYS A 52 12.53 -1.18 5.73
C LYS A 52 12.94 -1.58 4.31
N LYS A 53 12.97 -2.88 4.03
CA LYS A 53 13.30 -3.38 2.68
C LYS A 53 12.23 -2.95 1.67
N GLN A 54 10.94 -3.07 2.00
CA GLN A 54 9.83 -2.61 1.16
C GLN A 54 9.93 -1.12 0.85
N MET A 55 10.20 -0.28 1.86
CA MET A 55 10.33 1.17 1.69
C MET A 55 11.49 1.51 0.75
N LYS A 56 12.67 0.91 0.94
CA LYS A 56 13.83 1.11 0.06
C LYS A 56 13.56 0.65 -1.37
N ASN A 57 12.93 -0.50 -1.54
CA ASN A 57 12.55 -0.99 -2.86
C ASN A 57 11.53 -0.04 -3.52
N ALA A 58 10.56 0.48 -2.75
CA ALA A 58 9.56 1.41 -3.27
C ALA A 58 10.18 2.75 -3.71
N ALA A 59 11.11 3.30 -2.93
CA ALA A 59 11.83 4.51 -3.31
C ALA A 59 12.68 4.31 -4.58
N ALA A 60 13.36 3.17 -4.70
CA ALA A 60 14.14 2.83 -5.88
C ALA A 60 13.25 2.63 -7.13
N LEU A 61 12.12 1.93 -6.97
CA LEU A 61 11.15 1.74 -8.04
C LEU A 61 10.51 3.07 -8.47
N ALA A 62 10.14 3.92 -7.51
CA ALA A 62 9.56 5.23 -7.78
C ALA A 62 10.50 6.09 -8.64
N LYS A 63 11.80 6.11 -8.29
CA LYS A 63 12.81 6.82 -9.08
C LYS A 63 12.94 6.25 -10.49
N ALA A 64 13.02 4.94 -10.63
CA ALA A 64 13.13 4.29 -11.94
C ALA A 64 11.89 4.54 -12.82
N LEU A 65 10.70 4.58 -12.23
CA LEU A 65 9.45 4.92 -12.92
C LEU A 65 9.43 6.40 -13.34
N GLU A 66 9.91 7.31 -12.51
CA GLU A 66 9.99 8.74 -12.83
C GLU A 66 10.92 9.02 -14.01
N GLU A 67 11.99 8.24 -14.14
CA GLU A 67 12.95 8.33 -15.26
C GLU A 67 12.42 7.65 -16.55
N ASN A 68 11.31 6.90 -16.48
CA ASN A 68 10.77 6.16 -17.62
C ASN A 68 9.91 7.07 -18.52
N PRO A 69 10.22 7.22 -19.82
CA PRO A 69 9.49 8.11 -20.74
C PRO A 69 8.04 7.69 -21.01
N HIS A 70 7.64 6.47 -20.64
CA HIS A 70 6.28 5.97 -20.79
C HIS A 70 5.42 6.18 -19.55
N VAL A 71 5.98 6.73 -18.48
CA VAL A 71 5.27 7.08 -17.23
C VAL A 71 5.07 8.60 -17.21
N LEU A 72 3.83 9.02 -17.00
CA LEU A 72 3.45 10.43 -17.01
C LEU A 72 3.71 11.09 -15.64
N HIS A 73 3.45 10.34 -14.58
CA HIS A 73 3.55 10.86 -13.21
C HIS A 73 3.80 9.71 -12.23
N VAL A 74 4.54 9.99 -11.15
CA VAL A 74 4.77 9.05 -10.04
C VAL A 74 4.46 9.73 -8.73
N ASN A 75 3.62 9.12 -7.92
CA ASN A 75 3.32 9.59 -6.56
C ASN A 75 4.08 8.73 -5.55
N HIS A 76 5.17 9.27 -5.04
CA HIS A 76 5.90 8.69 -3.90
C HIS A 76 6.59 9.80 -3.11
N PRO A 77 6.44 9.85 -1.76
CA PRO A 77 6.92 10.99 -0.95
C PRO A 77 8.45 11.14 -0.90
N SER A 78 9.22 10.18 -1.39
CA SER A 78 10.69 10.30 -1.51
C SER A 78 11.16 11.09 -2.73
N LEU A 79 10.26 11.34 -3.69
CA LEU A 79 10.60 12.06 -4.92
C LEU A 79 10.52 13.57 -4.72
N PRO A 80 11.51 14.35 -5.16
CA PRO A 80 11.44 15.82 -5.15
C PRO A 80 10.25 16.41 -5.92
N SER A 81 9.73 15.69 -6.91
CA SER A 81 8.55 16.04 -7.70
C SER A 81 7.22 15.86 -6.94
N PHE A 82 7.22 15.15 -5.79
CA PHE A 82 6.02 14.96 -4.98
C PHE A 82 5.57 16.29 -4.37
N PRO A 83 4.28 16.69 -4.49
CA PRO A 83 3.80 18.01 -4.07
C PRO A 83 4.14 18.37 -2.62
N GLU A 84 4.01 17.41 -1.69
CA GLU A 84 4.29 17.59 -0.27
C GLU A 84 5.68 17.08 0.14
N TYR A 85 6.64 17.02 -0.78
CA TYR A 85 7.99 16.52 -0.51
C TYR A 85 8.66 17.20 0.71
N ALA A 86 8.54 18.52 0.82
CA ALA A 86 9.10 19.27 1.95
C ALA A 86 8.48 18.86 3.29
N LEU A 87 7.19 18.57 3.31
CA LEU A 87 6.50 18.07 4.50
C LEU A 87 6.92 16.62 4.80
N ALA A 88 6.98 15.77 3.79
CA ALA A 88 7.42 14.40 3.93
C ALA A 88 8.84 14.31 4.50
N THR A 89 9.77 15.09 3.97
CA THR A 89 11.16 15.16 4.45
C THR A 89 11.24 15.61 5.92
N LYS A 90 10.35 16.47 6.36
CA LYS A 90 10.28 16.92 7.76
C LYS A 90 9.67 15.86 8.70
N MET A 91 8.69 15.11 8.22
CA MET A 91 7.95 14.14 9.06
C MET A 91 8.64 12.79 9.19
N PHE A 92 9.33 12.34 8.17
CA PHE A 92 9.97 11.02 8.15
C PHE A 92 11.45 11.09 8.50
N ARG A 93 11.96 10.00 9.11
CA ARG A 93 13.35 9.97 9.65
C ARG A 93 14.41 9.86 8.56
N SER A 94 14.09 9.27 7.42
CA SER A 94 15.00 9.15 6.28
C SER A 94 14.24 9.32 4.96
N GLY A 95 14.94 9.80 3.92
CA GLY A 95 14.33 10.16 2.65
C GLY A 95 13.86 8.97 1.81
N ASP A 96 14.34 7.75 2.09
CA ASP A 96 14.04 6.51 1.36
C ASP A 96 13.25 5.48 2.19
N GLU A 97 13.08 5.72 3.49
CA GLU A 97 12.32 4.84 4.38
C GLU A 97 10.98 5.50 4.78
N ILE A 98 10.11 5.77 3.81
CA ILE A 98 8.85 6.50 4.02
C ILE A 98 7.64 5.58 3.90
N THR A 99 7.50 4.88 2.78
CA THR A 99 6.38 3.98 2.51
C THR A 99 6.76 2.90 1.51
N GLY A 100 6.12 1.73 1.64
CA GLY A 100 6.19 0.65 0.64
C GLY A 100 5.13 0.76 -0.46
N MET A 101 4.38 1.86 -0.50
CA MET A 101 3.31 2.10 -1.46
C MET A 101 3.69 3.23 -2.40
N LEU A 102 3.39 3.07 -3.68
CA LEU A 102 3.46 4.13 -4.67
C LEU A 102 2.30 4.02 -5.66
N SER A 103 2.02 5.08 -6.38
CA SER A 103 1.22 5.03 -7.60
C SER A 103 1.94 5.73 -8.74
N PHE A 104 1.64 5.29 -9.94
CA PHE A 104 2.15 5.92 -11.15
C PHE A 104 1.07 5.97 -12.22
N GLU A 105 1.21 6.87 -13.17
CA GLU A 105 0.26 7.09 -14.23
C GLU A 105 0.90 6.79 -15.59
N MET A 106 0.23 5.94 -16.36
CA MET A 106 0.54 5.66 -17.76
C MET A 106 -0.37 6.48 -18.68
N PRO A 107 -0.02 6.67 -19.96
CA PRO A 107 -0.94 7.24 -20.93
C PRO A 107 -2.28 6.49 -20.93
N ASN A 108 -3.38 7.23 -21.00
CA ASN A 108 -4.74 6.71 -20.97
C ASN A 108 -5.07 5.94 -22.26
N ASN A 109 -4.51 4.75 -22.40
CA ASN A 109 -4.67 3.84 -23.53
C ASN A 109 -4.99 2.43 -23.03
N PRO A 110 -6.25 1.97 -23.10
CA PRO A 110 -6.68 0.68 -22.59
C PRO A 110 -5.89 -0.51 -23.16
N GLU A 111 -5.57 -0.49 -24.44
CA GLU A 111 -4.85 -1.60 -25.09
C GLU A 111 -3.41 -1.73 -24.56
N LYS A 112 -2.72 -0.59 -24.40
CA LYS A 112 -1.35 -0.57 -23.84
C LYS A 112 -1.33 -0.96 -22.37
N ILE A 113 -2.33 -0.53 -21.60
CA ILE A 113 -2.47 -0.88 -20.21
C ILE A 113 -2.74 -2.37 -20.05
N SER A 114 -3.64 -2.96 -20.86
CA SER A 114 -3.87 -4.40 -20.87
C SER A 114 -2.60 -5.17 -21.22
N ALA A 115 -1.92 -4.78 -22.29
CA ALA A 115 -0.66 -5.42 -22.69
C ALA A 115 0.43 -5.33 -21.61
N PHE A 116 0.53 -4.20 -20.91
CA PHE A 116 1.43 -4.03 -19.78
C PHE A 116 1.06 -5.00 -18.63
N MET A 117 -0.23 -5.09 -18.29
CA MET A 117 -0.70 -5.97 -17.23
C MET A 117 -0.43 -7.46 -17.54
N ASP A 118 -0.60 -7.87 -18.79
CA ASP A 118 -0.39 -9.25 -19.25
C ASP A 118 1.09 -9.68 -19.22
N GLN A 119 2.02 -8.72 -19.25
CA GLN A 119 3.47 -8.96 -19.22
C GLN A 119 4.09 -8.90 -17.82
N LEU A 120 3.30 -8.68 -16.79
CA LEU A 120 3.82 -8.63 -15.42
C LEU A 120 4.21 -10.03 -14.94
N GLU A 121 5.49 -10.24 -14.70
CA GLU A 121 6.03 -11.50 -14.19
C GLU A 121 6.22 -11.47 -12.67
N LEU A 122 6.80 -10.41 -12.14
CA LEU A 122 7.15 -10.27 -10.73
C LEU A 122 6.01 -9.66 -9.90
N ALA A 123 5.39 -8.61 -10.41
CA ALA A 123 4.30 -7.91 -9.74
C ALA A 123 2.97 -8.57 -10.08
N HIS A 124 2.38 -9.27 -9.13
CA HIS A 124 1.08 -9.91 -9.34
C HIS A 124 -0.07 -8.90 -9.30
N TYR A 125 -1.04 -9.07 -10.19
CA TYR A 125 -2.27 -8.28 -10.11
C TYR A 125 -3.11 -8.70 -8.90
N ALA A 126 -3.17 -7.85 -7.89
CA ALA A 126 -3.99 -8.07 -6.71
C ALA A 126 -4.27 -6.75 -5.96
N PRO A 127 -5.50 -6.52 -5.48
CA PRO A 127 -5.87 -5.33 -4.71
C PRO A 127 -5.39 -5.36 -3.25
N THR A 128 -4.43 -6.22 -2.93
CA THR A 128 -3.79 -6.33 -1.61
C THR A 128 -2.68 -5.31 -1.43
N LEU A 129 -2.19 -5.17 -0.20
CA LEU A 129 -1.07 -4.28 0.11
C LEU A 129 -0.29 -4.76 1.35
N GLY A 130 0.94 -4.29 1.50
CA GLY A 130 1.78 -4.54 2.66
C GLY A 130 2.27 -5.98 2.80
N GLY A 131 2.08 -6.82 1.78
CA GLY A 131 2.58 -8.19 1.72
C GLY A 131 4.07 -8.25 1.39
N VAL A 132 4.67 -9.44 1.53
CA VAL A 132 6.08 -9.68 1.19
C VAL A 132 6.33 -9.68 -0.32
N ARG A 133 5.28 -9.86 -1.12
CA ARG A 133 5.34 -9.83 -2.59
C ARG A 133 4.89 -8.48 -3.11
N THR A 134 5.50 -8.05 -4.20
CA THR A 134 5.02 -6.90 -4.96
C THR A 134 3.68 -7.23 -5.60
N THR A 135 2.69 -6.35 -5.38
CA THR A 135 1.38 -6.42 -6.02
C THR A 135 1.06 -5.11 -6.71
N LEU A 136 0.38 -5.21 -7.84
CA LEU A 136 -0.10 -4.08 -8.61
C LEU A 136 -1.61 -4.17 -8.72
N SER A 137 -2.30 -3.05 -8.63
CA SER A 137 -3.74 -2.97 -8.86
C SER A 137 -4.10 -1.76 -9.72
N HIS A 138 -5.12 -1.95 -10.55
CA HIS A 138 -5.73 -0.90 -11.34
C HIS A 138 -6.99 -0.40 -10.58
N PRO A 139 -7.01 0.83 -10.05
CA PRO A 139 -8.09 1.29 -9.19
C PRO A 139 -9.48 1.18 -9.82
N LEU A 140 -9.63 1.53 -11.10
CA LEU A 140 -10.91 1.48 -11.80
C LEU A 140 -11.46 0.06 -11.99
N HIS A 141 -10.59 -0.95 -12.00
CA HIS A 141 -11.00 -2.36 -12.11
C HIS A 141 -10.96 -3.09 -10.77
N SER A 142 -10.78 -2.37 -9.66
CA SER A 142 -10.72 -2.96 -8.32
C SER A 142 -11.46 -2.12 -7.29
N SER A 143 -10.76 -1.28 -6.56
CA SER A 143 -11.31 -0.56 -5.40
C SER A 143 -12.29 0.57 -5.76
N HIS A 144 -12.25 1.10 -6.97
CA HIS A 144 -13.04 2.26 -7.41
C HIS A 144 -14.00 1.95 -8.58
N MET A 145 -14.27 0.67 -8.87
CA MET A 145 -15.10 0.25 -10.01
C MET A 145 -16.56 0.74 -9.94
N HIS A 146 -17.04 1.12 -8.78
CA HIS A 146 -18.41 1.61 -8.59
C HIS A 146 -18.48 3.12 -8.28
N VAL A 147 -17.34 3.83 -8.37
CA VAL A 147 -17.29 5.28 -8.13
C VAL A 147 -17.72 6.02 -9.39
N PRO A 148 -18.65 6.99 -9.32
CA PRO A 148 -19.06 7.81 -10.45
C PRO A 148 -17.89 8.57 -11.10
N GLU A 149 -17.97 8.79 -12.42
CA GLU A 149 -16.87 9.38 -13.21
C GLU A 149 -16.46 10.79 -12.77
N ASP A 150 -17.46 11.61 -12.39
CA ASP A 150 -17.23 12.94 -11.84
C ASP A 150 -16.38 12.90 -10.57
N LYS A 151 -16.69 11.97 -9.68
CA LYS A 151 -15.93 11.75 -8.45
C LYS A 151 -14.54 11.20 -8.69
N LEU A 152 -14.37 10.30 -9.66
CA LEU A 152 -13.05 9.80 -10.05
C LEU A 152 -12.15 10.94 -10.53
N LYS A 153 -12.70 11.88 -11.32
CA LYS A 153 -11.98 13.07 -11.78
C LYS A 153 -11.58 13.99 -10.60
N GLU A 154 -12.49 14.23 -9.66
CA GLU A 154 -12.20 15.01 -8.45
C GLU A 154 -11.09 14.36 -7.59
N MET A 155 -11.05 13.03 -7.54
CA MET A 155 -10.02 12.26 -6.83
C MET A 155 -8.70 12.14 -7.60
N GLY A 156 -8.62 12.62 -8.84
CA GLY A 156 -7.45 12.47 -9.69
C GLY A 156 -7.20 11.03 -10.16
N ILE A 157 -8.24 10.20 -10.22
CA ILE A 157 -8.13 8.80 -10.64
C ILE A 157 -8.41 8.69 -12.12
N SER A 158 -7.37 8.54 -12.93
CA SER A 158 -7.44 8.31 -14.36
C SER A 158 -7.46 6.81 -14.70
N TYR A 159 -7.77 6.49 -15.95
CA TYR A 159 -7.67 5.11 -16.44
C TYR A 159 -6.21 4.61 -16.47
N GLY A 160 -5.23 5.52 -16.59
CA GLY A 160 -3.80 5.19 -16.57
C GLY A 160 -3.21 4.96 -15.18
N LEU A 161 -3.97 5.21 -14.11
CA LEU A 161 -3.45 5.14 -12.75
C LEU A 161 -3.26 3.69 -12.28
N MET A 162 -2.05 3.39 -11.84
CA MET A 162 -1.65 2.13 -11.23
C MET A 162 -1.24 2.33 -9.78
N ARG A 163 -1.66 1.43 -8.89
CA ARG A 163 -1.19 1.40 -7.50
C ARG A 163 -0.30 0.18 -7.27
N VAL A 164 0.86 0.39 -6.69
CA VAL A 164 1.82 -0.66 -6.38
C VAL A 164 2.04 -0.76 -4.88
N SER A 165 1.97 -1.97 -4.35
CA SER A 165 2.46 -2.33 -3.03
C SER A 165 3.74 -3.12 -3.20
N VAL A 166 4.86 -2.52 -2.85
CA VAL A 166 6.18 -3.08 -3.12
C VAL A 166 6.56 -4.11 -2.05
N GLY A 167 7.05 -5.25 -2.49
CA GLY A 167 7.51 -6.35 -1.66
C GLY A 167 8.99 -6.23 -1.24
N ILE A 168 9.52 -7.37 -0.82
CA ILE A 168 10.92 -7.47 -0.35
C ILE A 168 11.89 -8.03 -1.41
N GLU A 169 11.36 -8.52 -2.53
CA GLU A 169 12.09 -9.05 -3.67
C GLU A 169 12.87 -8.01 -4.48
#